data_140344187d4b6b7c979164a05d3271a2
#
_entry.id   140344187d4b6b7c979164a05d3271a2
#
_cell.length_a   1.000
_cell.length_b   1.000
_cell.length_c   1.000
_cell.angle_alpha   90.00
_cell.angle_beta   90.00
_cell.angle_gamma   90.00
#
_symmetry.space_group_name_H-M   'P 1'
#
loop_
_entity.id
_entity.type
_entity.pdbx_description
1 polymer ?
#
loop_
_entity_poly.entity_id
_entity_poly.type
_entity_poly.pdbx_seq_one_letter_code
_entity_poly.pdbx_strand_id
1 'polypeptide(L)'
;MAYPNVNKTLMALAKSGIKLGVVSDAPSREAWMRIYYLNLYHYFDVVITFDDTGERKPSEKPFKMSLDSLGLRPEETIMVGDWPERDVVGAKQIGMKTAFARYGDTFGTVNSGADWDLNDIYQLVIIINEENGII
;
A
#
# COMPACT_ATOMS: atom_id res chain seq x y z
N MET A 1 2.83 4.92 -16.35
CA MET A 1 1.71 5.82 -16.08
C MET A 1 0.97 5.35 -14.84
N ALA A 2 0.62 6.25 -13.96
CA ALA A 2 -0.14 5.90 -12.76
C ALA A 2 -1.60 5.58 -13.11
N TYR A 3 -2.24 4.75 -12.27
CA TYR A 3 -3.68 4.52 -12.38
C TYR A 3 -4.45 5.83 -12.11
N PRO A 4 -5.72 5.90 -12.56
CA PRO A 4 -6.55 7.09 -12.31
C PRO A 4 -6.61 7.46 -10.82
N ASN A 5 -6.66 8.75 -10.55
CA ASN A 5 -6.86 9.33 -9.21
C ASN A 5 -5.75 9.07 -8.18
N VAL A 6 -4.58 8.55 -8.59
CA VAL A 6 -3.47 8.29 -7.65
C VAL A 6 -3.00 9.59 -6.99
N ASN A 7 -2.67 10.61 -7.77
CA ASN A 7 -2.22 11.88 -7.20
C ASN A 7 -3.26 12.52 -6.29
N LYS A 8 -4.50 12.54 -6.71
CA LYS A 8 -5.61 13.08 -5.93
C LYS A 8 -5.76 12.38 -4.60
N THR A 9 -5.68 11.03 -4.61
CA THR A 9 -5.80 10.21 -3.41
C THR A 9 -4.64 10.44 -2.45
N LEU A 10 -3.41 10.36 -2.94
CA LEU A 10 -2.22 10.52 -2.09
C LEU A 10 -2.16 11.93 -1.50
N MET A 11 -2.52 12.93 -2.27
CA MET A 11 -2.59 14.32 -1.78
C MET A 11 -3.62 14.45 -0.65
N ALA A 12 -4.81 13.87 -0.82
CA ALA A 12 -5.86 13.94 0.20
C ALA A 12 -5.43 13.26 1.49
N LEU A 13 -4.81 12.08 1.39
CA LEU A 13 -4.33 11.34 2.55
C LEU A 13 -3.18 12.07 3.26
N ALA A 14 -2.24 12.60 2.51
CA ALA A 14 -1.12 13.36 3.07
C ALA A 14 -1.59 14.61 3.80
N LYS A 15 -2.54 15.34 3.24
CA LYS A 15 -3.14 16.52 3.87
C LYS A 15 -3.86 16.20 5.16
N SER A 16 -4.41 14.99 5.27
CA SER A 16 -5.10 14.52 6.46
C SER A 16 -4.14 14.00 7.55
N GLY A 17 -2.84 14.10 7.32
CA GLY A 17 -1.84 13.63 8.27
C GLY A 17 -1.63 12.11 8.26
N ILE A 18 -2.12 11.41 7.24
CA ILE A 18 -1.92 9.97 7.10
C ILE A 18 -0.49 9.73 6.62
N LYS A 19 0.23 8.84 7.30
CA LYS A 19 1.56 8.42 6.87
C LYS A 19 1.44 7.46 5.70
N LEU A 20 2.28 7.63 4.69
CA LEU A 20 2.26 6.86 3.47
C LEU A 20 3.59 6.13 3.27
N GLY A 21 3.52 4.86 2.92
CA GLY A 21 4.69 4.05 2.64
C GLY A 21 4.52 3.21 1.39
N VAL A 22 5.64 2.77 0.84
CA VAL A 22 5.71 1.83 -0.27
C VAL A 22 6.44 0.58 0.20
N VAL A 23 5.87 -0.58 -0.09
CA VAL A 23 6.52 -1.89 0.09
C VAL A 23 6.58 -2.56 -1.27
N SER A 24 7.77 -2.58 -1.86
CA SER A 24 7.99 -3.06 -3.22
C SER A 24 8.89 -4.30 -3.22
N ASP A 25 8.58 -5.27 -4.10
CA ASP A 25 9.43 -6.43 -4.34
C ASP A 25 10.54 -6.13 -5.35
N ALA A 26 10.51 -4.96 -5.97
CA ALA A 26 11.53 -4.55 -6.93
C ALA A 26 12.83 -4.14 -6.22
N PRO A 27 13.99 -4.28 -6.90
CA PRO A 27 15.23 -3.68 -6.41
C PRO A 27 15.10 -2.17 -6.23
N SER A 28 15.89 -1.59 -5.34
CA SER A 28 15.82 -0.16 -5.00
C SER A 28 15.87 0.74 -6.22
N ARG A 29 16.77 0.47 -7.15
CA ARG A 29 16.91 1.29 -8.35
C ARG A 29 15.61 1.36 -9.14
N GLU A 30 15.00 0.22 -9.42
CA GLU A 30 13.75 0.15 -10.20
C GLU A 30 12.58 0.77 -9.45
N ALA A 31 12.47 0.48 -8.15
CA ALA A 31 11.40 1.03 -7.33
C ALA A 31 11.46 2.56 -7.31
N TRP A 32 12.63 3.13 -7.04
CA TRP A 32 12.82 4.57 -7.00
C TRP A 32 12.65 5.22 -8.37
N MET A 33 13.11 4.58 -9.45
CA MET A 33 12.90 5.10 -10.79
C MET A 33 11.41 5.26 -11.12
N ARG A 34 10.59 4.28 -10.74
CA ARG A 34 9.14 4.35 -10.95
C ARG A 34 8.52 5.49 -10.16
N ILE A 35 8.91 5.61 -8.89
CA ILE A 35 8.38 6.65 -8.00
C ILE A 35 8.73 8.04 -8.54
N TYR A 36 9.97 8.25 -8.97
CA TYR A 36 10.39 9.52 -9.57
C TYR A 36 9.74 9.78 -10.92
N TYR A 37 9.65 8.77 -11.77
CA TYR A 37 9.01 8.90 -13.07
C TYR A 37 7.55 9.33 -12.95
N LEU A 38 6.85 8.82 -11.94
CA LEU A 38 5.45 9.16 -11.69
C LEU A 38 5.27 10.44 -10.85
N ASN A 39 6.35 11.08 -10.44
CA ASN A 39 6.33 12.26 -9.57
C ASN A 39 5.63 12.02 -8.23
N LEU A 40 5.80 10.83 -7.65
CA LEU A 40 5.13 10.45 -6.39
C LEU A 40 6.06 10.50 -5.17
N TYR A 41 7.37 10.75 -5.36
CA TYR A 41 8.38 10.64 -4.31
C TYR A 41 8.10 11.50 -3.07
N HIS A 42 7.45 12.63 -3.25
CA HIS A 42 7.20 13.57 -2.16
C HIS A 42 6.02 13.17 -1.25
N TYR A 43 5.26 12.13 -1.63
CA TYR A 43 4.15 11.67 -0.81
C TYR A 43 4.54 10.64 0.25
N PHE A 44 5.65 9.93 0.05
CA PHE A 44 5.97 8.77 0.87
C PHE A 44 6.93 9.09 2.00
N ASP A 45 6.56 8.64 3.21
CA ASP A 45 7.38 8.75 4.41
C ASP A 45 8.43 7.65 4.47
N VAL A 46 8.17 6.50 3.85
CA VAL A 46 9.09 5.38 3.79
C VAL A 46 8.93 4.62 2.47
N VAL A 47 10.02 4.08 1.95
CA VAL A 47 10.04 3.19 0.79
C VAL A 47 10.91 1.99 1.15
N ILE A 48 10.29 0.82 1.21
CA ILE A 48 10.98 -0.46 1.46
C ILE A 48 11.07 -1.21 0.12
N THR A 49 12.27 -1.63 -0.22
CA THR A 49 12.57 -2.32 -1.48
C THR A 49 13.15 -3.70 -1.20
N PHE A 50 13.33 -4.51 -2.25
CA PHE A 50 13.96 -5.81 -2.11
C PHE A 50 15.36 -5.70 -1.52
N ASP A 51 16.13 -4.67 -1.88
CA ASP A 51 17.50 -4.49 -1.37
C ASP A 51 17.53 -4.24 0.13
N ASP A 52 16.45 -3.69 0.69
CA ASP A 52 16.39 -3.43 2.14
C ASP A 52 16.21 -4.70 2.96
N THR A 53 15.52 -5.69 2.44
CA THR A 53 15.13 -6.89 3.20
C THR A 53 15.75 -8.18 2.68
N GLY A 54 16.04 -8.25 1.38
CA GLY A 54 16.42 -9.49 0.73
C GLY A 54 15.28 -10.49 0.58
N GLU A 55 14.05 -10.10 0.90
CA GLU A 55 12.88 -10.98 0.87
C GLU A 55 11.72 -10.29 0.15
N ARG A 56 10.94 -11.10 -0.55
CA ARG A 56 9.74 -10.63 -1.26
C ARG A 56 8.48 -10.92 -0.44
N LYS A 57 7.44 -10.12 -0.68
CA LYS A 57 6.11 -10.45 -0.16
C LYS A 57 5.70 -11.84 -0.70
N PRO A 58 5.03 -12.69 0.05
CA PRO A 58 4.36 -12.42 1.33
C PRO A 58 5.21 -12.60 2.58
N SER A 59 6.53 -12.61 2.51
CA SER A 59 7.37 -12.63 3.72
C SER A 59 6.97 -11.48 4.65
N GLU A 60 6.99 -11.73 5.95
CA GLU A 60 6.66 -10.73 6.96
C GLU A 60 7.66 -9.58 7.00
N LYS A 61 8.91 -9.84 6.63
CA LYS A 61 10.01 -8.89 6.82
C LYS A 61 9.80 -7.54 6.13
N PRO A 62 9.40 -7.49 4.84
CA PRO A 62 9.13 -6.20 4.19
C PRO A 62 8.05 -5.38 4.90
N PHE A 63 6.97 -6.04 5.31
CA PHE A 63 5.88 -5.36 6.01
C PHE A 63 6.31 -4.85 7.39
N LYS A 64 7.01 -5.68 8.17
CA LYS A 64 7.49 -5.30 9.51
C LYS A 64 8.48 -4.15 9.43
N MET A 65 9.39 -4.16 8.46
CA MET A 65 10.35 -3.09 8.29
C MET A 65 9.66 -1.76 8.00
N SER A 66 8.62 -1.75 7.16
CA SER A 66 7.86 -0.54 6.87
C SER A 66 7.14 -0.01 8.11
N LEU A 67 6.52 -0.91 8.89
CA LEU A 67 5.83 -0.52 10.13
C LEU A 67 6.78 0.06 11.15
N ASP A 68 7.93 -0.56 11.34
CA ASP A 68 8.96 -0.07 12.26
C ASP A 68 9.44 1.31 11.85
N SER A 69 9.67 1.51 10.56
CA SER A 69 10.11 2.80 10.02
C SER A 69 9.06 3.89 10.17
N LEU A 70 7.78 3.53 10.08
CA LEU A 70 6.66 4.47 10.26
C LEU A 70 6.32 4.68 11.75
N GLY A 71 6.78 3.81 12.63
CA GLY A 71 6.43 3.85 14.04
C GLY A 71 4.98 3.48 14.30
N LEU A 72 4.41 2.57 13.51
CA LEU A 72 3.00 2.19 13.59
C LEU A 72 2.85 0.71 13.92
N ARG A 73 1.71 0.39 14.56
CA ARG A 73 1.30 -0.98 14.79
C ARG A 73 0.51 -1.51 13.58
N PRO A 74 0.55 -2.83 13.31
CA PRO A 74 -0.16 -3.40 12.16
C PRO A 74 -1.64 -3.00 12.10
N GLU A 75 -2.34 -3.05 13.22
CA GLU A 75 -3.78 -2.76 13.29
C GLU A 75 -4.12 -1.29 13.01
N GLU A 76 -3.13 -0.42 12.97
CA GLU A 76 -3.30 1.00 12.63
C GLU A 76 -3.13 1.29 11.14
N THR A 77 -2.86 0.26 10.33
CA THR A 77 -2.44 0.42 8.95
C THR A 77 -3.33 -0.35 7.98
N ILE A 78 -3.34 0.10 6.73
CA ILE A 78 -3.99 -0.58 5.63
C ILE A 78 -2.95 -0.83 4.54
N MET A 79 -2.79 -2.08 4.14
CA MET A 79 -1.99 -2.44 2.97
C MET A 79 -2.87 -2.41 1.73
N VAL A 80 -2.46 -1.68 0.72
CA VAL A 80 -3.15 -1.60 -0.57
C VAL A 80 -2.28 -2.26 -1.63
N GLY A 81 -2.81 -3.23 -2.35
CA GLY A 81 -2.08 -3.91 -3.40
C GLY A 81 -2.98 -4.68 -4.35
N ASP A 82 -2.42 -5.07 -5.50
CA ASP A 82 -3.15 -5.75 -6.57
C ASP A 82 -2.78 -7.22 -6.74
N TRP A 83 -1.93 -7.76 -5.86
CA TRP A 83 -1.50 -9.15 -5.90
C TRP A 83 -1.92 -9.85 -4.60
N PRO A 84 -3.09 -10.54 -4.59
CA PRO A 84 -3.65 -11.10 -3.34
C PRO A 84 -2.69 -11.99 -2.55
N GLU A 85 -1.98 -12.91 -3.21
CA GLU A 85 -1.07 -13.83 -2.53
C GLU A 85 0.10 -13.11 -1.85
N ARG A 86 0.55 -12.01 -2.39
CA ARG A 86 1.66 -11.24 -1.86
C ARG A 86 1.19 -10.16 -0.90
N ASP A 87 0.29 -9.31 -1.36
CA ASP A 87 -0.11 -8.11 -0.62
C ASP A 87 -1.13 -8.41 0.47
N VAL A 88 -2.20 -9.10 0.12
CA VAL A 88 -3.28 -9.39 1.07
C VAL A 88 -2.86 -10.44 2.09
N VAL A 89 -2.36 -11.57 1.62
CA VAL A 89 -1.92 -12.66 2.51
C VAL A 89 -0.79 -12.18 3.41
N GLY A 90 0.22 -11.53 2.85
CA GLY A 90 1.38 -11.07 3.60
C GLY A 90 1.02 -10.09 4.70
N ALA A 91 0.21 -9.09 4.39
CA ALA A 91 -0.21 -8.08 5.35
C ALA A 91 -1.12 -8.67 6.46
N LYS A 92 -2.05 -9.53 6.09
CA LYS A 92 -2.94 -10.17 7.07
C LYS A 92 -2.21 -11.03 8.08
N GLN A 93 -1.14 -11.69 7.68
CA GLN A 93 -0.33 -12.53 8.58
C GLN A 93 0.15 -11.77 9.82
N ILE A 94 0.41 -10.48 9.69
CA ILE A 94 0.92 -9.66 10.79
C ILE A 94 -0.13 -8.74 11.39
N GLY A 95 -1.38 -8.84 10.97
CA GLY A 95 -2.48 -8.08 11.56
C GLY A 95 -2.79 -6.74 10.92
N MET A 96 -2.26 -6.46 9.73
CA MET A 96 -2.65 -5.27 8.99
C MET A 96 -4.04 -5.43 8.38
N LYS A 97 -4.77 -4.34 8.25
CA LYS A 97 -5.97 -4.28 7.41
C LYS A 97 -5.54 -4.27 5.95
N THR A 98 -6.39 -4.74 5.07
CA THR A 98 -6.05 -4.92 3.66
C THR A 98 -7.13 -4.41 2.73
N ALA A 99 -6.69 -3.77 1.64
CA ALA A 99 -7.57 -3.32 0.56
C ALA A 99 -6.99 -3.83 -0.76
N PHE A 100 -7.81 -4.56 -1.51
CA PHE A 100 -7.41 -5.10 -2.80
C PHE A 100 -7.65 -4.07 -3.90
N ALA A 101 -6.58 -3.72 -4.62
CA ALA A 101 -6.63 -2.80 -5.75
C ALA A 101 -7.12 -3.57 -7.00
N ARG A 102 -8.44 -3.78 -7.09
CA ARG A 102 -9.04 -4.56 -8.18
C ARG A 102 -8.77 -3.95 -9.56
N TYR A 103 -8.64 -2.64 -9.62
CA TYR A 103 -8.30 -1.95 -10.87
C TYR A 103 -6.93 -2.34 -11.43
N GLY A 104 -6.05 -2.92 -10.62
CA GLY A 104 -4.73 -3.41 -11.05
C GLY A 104 -4.65 -4.93 -11.18
N ASP A 105 -5.77 -5.65 -10.98
CA ASP A 105 -5.79 -7.11 -11.00
C ASP A 105 -5.49 -7.65 -12.41
N THR A 106 -4.50 -8.56 -12.47
CA THR A 106 -4.14 -9.26 -13.71
C THR A 106 -4.38 -10.76 -13.63
N PHE A 107 -4.98 -11.24 -12.52
CA PHE A 107 -5.16 -12.67 -12.26
C PHE A 107 -6.61 -13.14 -12.42
N GLY A 108 -7.55 -12.25 -12.70
CA GLY A 108 -8.97 -12.60 -12.75
C GLY A 108 -9.49 -12.98 -11.36
N THR A 109 -9.04 -12.28 -10.33
CA THR A 109 -9.35 -12.59 -8.93
C THR A 109 -10.85 -12.47 -8.66
N VAL A 110 -11.46 -13.53 -8.14
CA VAL A 110 -12.86 -13.54 -7.71
C VAL A 110 -12.96 -13.06 -6.28
N ASN A 111 -12.27 -13.73 -5.36
CA ASN A 111 -12.23 -13.37 -3.94
C ASN A 111 -10.79 -13.11 -3.52
N SER A 112 -10.48 -11.87 -3.19
CA SER A 112 -9.13 -11.46 -2.81
C SER A 112 -8.78 -11.82 -1.36
N GLY A 113 -9.78 -12.01 -0.52
CA GLY A 113 -9.58 -12.17 0.92
C GLY A 113 -9.30 -10.88 1.66
N ALA A 114 -9.27 -9.74 0.98
CA ALA A 114 -9.04 -8.45 1.61
C ALA A 114 -10.26 -7.95 2.38
N ASP A 115 -10.04 -7.01 3.29
CA ASP A 115 -11.13 -6.37 4.04
C ASP A 115 -11.98 -5.50 3.13
N TRP A 116 -11.37 -4.88 2.13
CA TRP A 116 -12.06 -4.06 1.11
C TRP A 116 -11.54 -4.37 -0.28
N ASP A 117 -12.42 -4.23 -1.28
CA ASP A 117 -12.05 -4.21 -2.69
C ASP A 117 -12.20 -2.79 -3.24
N LEU A 118 -11.18 -2.30 -3.93
CA LEU A 118 -11.19 -0.97 -4.53
C LEU A 118 -11.34 -1.09 -6.04
N ASN A 119 -12.34 -0.43 -6.61
CA ASN A 119 -12.47 -0.28 -8.07
C ASN A 119 -11.69 0.96 -8.54
N ASP A 120 -11.45 1.90 -7.63
CA ASP A 120 -10.66 3.09 -7.85
C ASP A 120 -9.95 3.43 -6.55
N ILE A 121 -8.69 3.88 -6.64
CA ILE A 121 -7.89 4.15 -5.43
C ILE A 121 -8.51 5.24 -4.55
N TYR A 122 -9.28 6.17 -5.12
CA TYR A 122 -9.90 7.24 -4.35
C TYR A 122 -10.90 6.72 -3.31
N GLN A 123 -11.45 5.52 -3.52
CA GLN A 123 -12.32 4.87 -2.52
C GLN A 123 -11.60 4.68 -1.18
N LEU A 124 -10.26 4.61 -1.19
CA LEU A 124 -9.47 4.50 0.01
C LEU A 124 -9.66 5.70 0.95
N VAL A 125 -9.82 6.90 0.40
CA VAL A 125 -10.08 8.11 1.20
C VAL A 125 -11.37 7.95 1.99
N ILE A 126 -12.41 7.45 1.36
CA ILE A 126 -13.72 7.23 2.00
C ILE A 126 -13.58 6.20 3.11
N ILE A 127 -12.91 5.09 2.84
CA ILE A 127 -12.70 4.01 3.81
C ILE A 127 -11.94 4.52 5.03
N ILE A 128 -10.85 5.23 4.84
CA ILE A 128 -10.03 5.76 5.93
C ILE A 128 -10.82 6.76 6.76
N ASN A 129 -11.60 7.62 6.13
CA ASN A 129 -12.45 8.57 6.86
C ASN A 129 -13.49 7.85 7.71
N GLU A 130 -14.12 6.81 7.18
CA GLU A 130 -15.07 6.00 7.93
C GLU A 130 -14.41 5.31 9.12
N GLU A 131 -13.25 4.70 8.91
CA GLU A 131 -12.49 4.02 9.97
C GLU A 131 -12.04 4.98 11.06
N ASN A 132 -11.79 6.23 10.73
CA ASN A 132 -11.37 7.26 11.68
C ASN A 132 -12.55 8.05 12.26
N GLY A 133 -13.78 7.69 11.91
CA GLY A 133 -14.98 8.38 12.41
C GLY A 133 -15.20 9.75 11.79
N ILE A 134 -14.61 10.04 10.65
CA ILE A 134 -14.79 11.28 9.90
C ILE A 134 -15.81 11.02 8.80
N ILE A 135 -16.85 11.82 8.77
CA ILE A 135 -17.93 11.66 7.79
C ILE A 135 -17.71 12.61 6.61
#